data_00761afbd8c672ad6cd36a0b9c5991cf
#
_entry.id   00761afbd8c672ad6cd36a0b9c5991cf
#
_cell.length_a   1.000
_cell.length_b   1.000
_cell.length_c   1.000
_cell.angle_alpha   90.00
_cell.angle_beta   90.00
_cell.angle_gamma   90.00
#
_symmetry.space_group_name_H-M   'P 1'
#
loop_
_entity.id
_entity.type
_entity.pdbx_description
1 polymer ?
#
loop_
_entity_poly.entity_id
_entity_poly.type
_entity_poly.pdbx_seq_one_letter_code
_entity_poly.pdbx_strand_id
1 'polypeptide(L)'
;MPVITLTSDIGQEDFIIGAVKGQILSTIPTATIADITHYLSSKNYQQGAYIFNNAAKHFPKGTVHIVMVNFFQFPQEHVLFAHYNGHFFVTPDNGFLTMMLGVKPLEIVKINCKGAHTFIQITEKIVESVAYFLASGNMAEAGEPFTDIQEIYPMQPTLGPNWMEGQILFIDQFENVVVNIRKEEFDLHAKGRPFKIVFTRNETIEVLSKHYGEVPVADKLAWFNSAGYLEIAVRGGNMAGLFGLSKYDENQHNKQRPNDNKWFFQMVRVFFE
;
A
#
# COMPACT_ATOMS: atom_id res chain seq x y z
N MET A 1 -3.69 20.71 16.71
CA MET A 1 -2.37 20.44 16.11
C MET A 1 -2.60 19.54 14.92
N PRO A 2 -2.17 19.93 13.73
CA PRO A 2 -2.32 19.08 12.54
C PRO A 2 -1.38 17.87 12.63
N VAL A 3 -1.87 16.71 12.22
CA VAL A 3 -1.08 15.50 12.08
C VAL A 3 -0.69 15.34 10.61
N ILE A 4 0.59 15.18 10.34
CA ILE A 4 1.12 14.94 8.99
C ILE A 4 1.87 13.61 9.02
N THR A 5 1.52 12.68 8.13
CA THR A 5 2.28 11.44 8.00
C THR A 5 3.16 11.46 6.77
N LEU A 6 4.31 10.81 6.85
CA LEU A 6 5.22 10.64 5.74
C LEU A 6 5.32 9.16 5.35
N THR A 7 5.24 8.93 4.04
CA THR A 7 5.41 7.60 3.43
C THR A 7 6.20 7.73 2.14
N SER A 8 7.23 6.91 1.94
CA SER A 8 8.06 6.99 0.72
C SER A 8 8.76 5.68 0.38
N ASP A 9 9.45 5.68 -0.75
CA ASP A 9 10.36 4.64 -1.24
C ASP A 9 11.84 5.07 -1.21
N ILE A 10 12.16 6.15 -0.47
CA ILE A 10 13.48 6.81 -0.50
C ILE A 10 14.47 6.19 0.50
N GLY A 11 13.94 5.48 1.52
CA GLY A 11 14.75 5.05 2.67
C GLY A 11 14.96 6.16 3.70
N GLN A 12 15.74 5.87 4.73
CA GLN A 12 16.06 6.81 5.83
C GLN A 12 17.56 7.03 6.00
N GLU A 13 18.39 6.46 5.14
CA GLU A 13 19.84 6.55 5.23
C GLU A 13 20.37 7.90 4.71
N ASP A 14 19.61 8.57 3.83
CA ASP A 14 19.95 9.85 3.24
C ASP A 14 19.31 11.02 4.03
N PHE A 15 19.81 12.23 3.82
CA PHE A 15 19.33 13.47 4.45
C PHE A 15 17.90 13.87 4.02
N ILE A 16 17.38 13.34 2.92
CA ILE A 16 16.15 13.79 2.24
C ILE A 16 14.94 13.82 3.20
N ILE A 17 14.68 12.74 3.90
CA ILE A 17 13.53 12.67 4.83
C ILE A 17 13.70 13.65 6.00
N GLY A 18 14.93 13.80 6.50
CA GLY A 18 15.26 14.81 7.51
C GLY A 18 14.97 16.23 7.01
N ALA A 19 15.35 16.55 5.78
CA ALA A 19 15.09 17.86 5.15
C ALA A 19 13.58 18.12 4.98
N VAL A 20 12.80 17.14 4.52
CA VAL A 20 11.34 17.25 4.40
C VAL A 20 10.69 17.55 5.75
N LYS A 21 11.10 16.84 6.81
CA LYS A 21 10.62 17.13 8.18
C LYS A 21 11.00 18.55 8.62
N GLY A 22 12.22 19.00 8.31
CA GLY A 22 12.66 20.37 8.56
C GLY A 22 11.81 21.41 7.85
N GLN A 23 11.47 21.20 6.57
CA GLN A 23 10.55 22.07 5.82
C GLN A 23 9.16 22.14 6.47
N ILE A 24 8.60 20.98 6.85
CA ILE A 24 7.29 20.94 7.54
C ILE A 24 7.33 21.73 8.84
N LEU A 25 8.32 21.49 9.71
CA LEU A 25 8.42 22.15 11.01
C LEU A 25 8.71 23.65 10.91
N SER A 26 9.43 24.08 9.87
CA SER A 26 9.70 25.49 9.62
C SER A 26 8.46 26.26 9.15
N THR A 27 7.60 25.61 8.35
CA THR A 27 6.41 26.23 7.77
C THR A 27 5.17 26.04 8.64
N ILE A 28 5.06 24.87 9.31
CA ILE A 28 3.94 24.46 10.17
C ILE A 28 4.49 24.05 11.55
N PRO A 29 4.95 24.98 12.39
CA PRO A 29 5.64 24.65 13.65
C PRO A 29 4.82 23.84 14.64
N THR A 30 3.49 23.84 14.51
CA THR A 30 2.56 23.08 15.36
C THR A 30 2.26 21.67 14.84
N ALA A 31 2.86 21.26 13.71
CA ALA A 31 2.61 19.95 13.15
C ALA A 31 3.19 18.82 13.99
N THR A 32 2.41 17.75 14.14
CA THR A 32 2.92 16.46 14.60
C THR A 32 3.24 15.62 13.40
N ILE A 33 4.51 15.20 13.25
CA ILE A 33 4.96 14.38 12.12
C ILE A 33 5.08 12.92 12.58
N ALA A 34 4.52 11.99 11.80
CA ALA A 34 4.65 10.57 12.03
C ALA A 34 5.06 9.86 10.71
N ASP A 35 6.06 8.99 10.78
CA ASP A 35 6.44 8.15 9.64
C ASP A 35 5.56 6.90 9.62
N ILE A 36 5.01 6.55 8.45
CA ILE A 36 4.42 5.22 8.25
C ILE A 36 5.53 4.26 7.79
N THR A 37 6.20 4.59 6.70
CA THR A 37 7.38 3.85 6.21
C THR A 37 8.10 4.64 5.13
N HIS A 38 9.41 4.39 4.98
CA HIS A 38 10.22 4.96 3.90
C HIS A 38 10.87 3.88 3.02
N TYR A 39 10.41 2.63 3.17
CA TYR A 39 10.98 1.46 2.49
C TYR A 39 9.97 0.77 1.56
N LEU A 40 9.08 1.54 0.93
CA LEU A 40 8.19 1.00 -0.10
C LEU A 40 8.98 0.68 -1.37
N SER A 41 8.48 -0.27 -2.15
CA SER A 41 8.98 -0.48 -3.51
C SER A 41 8.37 0.58 -4.44
N SER A 42 9.20 1.24 -5.24
CA SER A 42 8.76 2.19 -6.28
C SER A 42 7.93 1.53 -7.38
N LYS A 43 7.97 0.20 -7.50
CA LYS A 43 7.29 -0.55 -8.57
C LYS A 43 6.16 -1.45 -8.06
N ASN A 44 6.16 -1.87 -6.79
CA ASN A 44 5.12 -2.71 -6.23
C ASN A 44 4.04 -1.88 -5.51
N TYR A 45 3.17 -1.23 -6.28
CA TYR A 45 2.09 -0.40 -5.75
C TYR A 45 1.08 -1.19 -4.91
N GLN A 46 0.86 -2.47 -5.19
CA GLN A 46 -0.03 -3.34 -4.40
C GLN A 46 0.45 -3.49 -2.95
N GLN A 47 1.75 -3.76 -2.78
CA GLN A 47 2.37 -3.83 -1.45
C GLN A 47 2.32 -2.46 -0.76
N GLY A 48 2.64 -1.38 -1.49
CA GLY A 48 2.59 -0.03 -0.96
C GLY A 48 1.20 0.34 -0.45
N ALA A 49 0.16 0.05 -1.22
CA ALA A 49 -1.23 0.26 -0.83
C ALA A 49 -1.63 -0.57 0.39
N TYR A 50 -1.24 -1.85 0.46
CA TYR A 50 -1.49 -2.71 1.61
C TYR A 50 -0.88 -2.10 2.89
N ILE A 51 0.40 -1.74 2.86
CA ILE A 51 1.09 -1.17 4.04
C ILE A 51 0.46 0.16 4.44
N PHE A 52 0.30 1.07 3.47
CA PHE A 52 -0.20 2.41 3.72
C PHE A 52 -1.63 2.39 4.29
N ASN A 53 -2.57 1.72 3.63
CA ASN A 53 -3.99 1.71 4.03
C ASN A 53 -4.21 1.13 5.42
N ASN A 54 -3.45 0.08 5.77
CA ASN A 54 -3.61 -0.56 7.06
C ASN A 54 -2.99 0.26 8.20
N ALA A 55 -2.07 1.17 7.91
CA ALA A 55 -1.58 2.15 8.89
C ALA A 55 -2.47 3.41 8.92
N ALA A 56 -2.79 3.99 7.76
CA ALA A 56 -3.48 5.29 7.64
C ALA A 56 -4.84 5.32 8.35
N LYS A 57 -5.61 4.23 8.30
CA LYS A 57 -6.94 4.13 8.94
C LYS A 57 -6.92 4.30 10.48
N HIS A 58 -5.75 4.20 11.12
CA HIS A 58 -5.60 4.39 12.57
C HIS A 58 -5.26 5.83 12.97
N PHE A 59 -5.00 6.70 12.00
CA PHE A 59 -4.76 8.11 12.26
C PHE A 59 -6.10 8.88 12.42
N PRO A 60 -6.11 9.98 13.18
CA PRO A 60 -7.33 10.78 13.35
C PRO A 60 -7.77 11.42 12.03
N LYS A 61 -9.08 11.67 11.91
CA LYS A 61 -9.61 12.46 10.79
C LYS A 61 -8.96 13.84 10.75
N GLY A 62 -8.79 14.38 9.56
CA GLY A 62 -8.05 15.62 9.34
C GLY A 62 -6.55 15.42 9.17
N THR A 63 -6.03 14.19 9.29
CA THR A 63 -4.62 13.90 9.00
C THR A 63 -4.30 14.15 7.53
N VAL A 64 -3.17 14.81 7.28
CA VAL A 64 -2.58 14.96 5.94
C VAL A 64 -1.51 13.88 5.74
N HIS A 65 -1.72 13.01 4.77
CA HIS A 65 -0.78 11.95 4.39
C HIS A 65 0.02 12.41 3.18
N ILE A 66 1.32 12.65 3.35
CA ILE A 66 2.26 12.95 2.25
C ILE A 66 2.91 11.64 1.83
N VAL A 67 2.57 11.18 0.63
CA VAL A 67 2.98 9.88 0.09
C VAL A 67 3.84 10.09 -1.14
N MET A 68 5.13 9.86 -0.98
CA MET A 68 6.17 10.17 -1.97
C MET A 68 6.75 8.87 -2.54
N VAL A 69 5.95 8.16 -3.35
CA VAL A 69 6.32 6.89 -3.97
C VAL A 69 6.49 7.06 -5.47
N ASN A 70 7.62 6.59 -6.00
CA ASN A 70 7.97 6.65 -7.42
C ASN A 70 7.87 8.07 -8.00
N PHE A 71 8.41 9.02 -7.29
CA PHE A 71 8.17 10.44 -7.48
C PHE A 71 8.72 10.97 -8.82
N PHE A 72 9.83 10.40 -9.30
CA PHE A 72 10.53 10.84 -10.51
C PHE A 72 10.34 9.95 -11.73
N GLN A 73 9.40 9.02 -11.71
CA GLN A 73 9.14 8.20 -12.89
C GLN A 73 8.72 9.03 -14.11
N PHE A 74 8.01 10.14 -13.85
CA PHE A 74 7.57 11.10 -14.87
C PHE A 74 7.92 12.51 -14.44
N PRO A 75 8.14 13.46 -15.40
CA PRO A 75 8.29 14.87 -15.07
C PRO A 75 7.08 15.36 -14.29
N GLN A 76 7.27 15.76 -13.04
CA GLN A 76 6.18 16.21 -12.18
C GLN A 76 6.01 17.72 -12.31
N GLU A 77 5.08 18.17 -13.17
CA GLU A 77 4.66 19.59 -13.19
C GLU A 77 3.67 19.90 -12.06
N HIS A 78 3.07 18.86 -11.46
CA HIS A 78 2.13 18.95 -10.34
C HIS A 78 2.14 17.68 -9.50
N VAL A 79 1.61 17.80 -8.30
CA VAL A 79 1.22 16.66 -7.45
C VAL A 79 -0.25 16.78 -7.09
N LEU A 80 -0.87 15.67 -6.75
CA LEU A 80 -2.28 15.62 -6.36
C LEU A 80 -2.41 15.90 -4.88
N PHE A 81 -3.43 16.68 -4.51
CA PHE A 81 -3.92 16.81 -3.15
C PHE A 81 -5.39 16.45 -3.15
N ALA A 82 -5.76 15.38 -2.46
CA ALA A 82 -7.09 14.78 -2.51
C ALA A 82 -7.69 14.66 -1.11
N HIS A 83 -9.01 14.75 -1.02
CA HIS A 83 -9.78 14.49 0.20
C HIS A 83 -10.59 13.19 0.02
N TYR A 84 -10.47 12.29 0.99
CA TYR A 84 -11.25 11.06 1.02
C TYR A 84 -11.45 10.56 2.46
N ASN A 85 -12.68 10.20 2.82
CA ASN A 85 -13.06 9.66 4.13
C ASN A 85 -12.57 10.47 5.35
N GLY A 86 -12.46 11.79 5.19
CA GLY A 86 -12.00 12.69 6.24
C GLY A 86 -10.48 12.74 6.42
N HIS A 87 -9.72 12.20 5.51
CA HIS A 87 -8.27 12.29 5.41
C HIS A 87 -7.85 13.03 4.14
N PHE A 88 -6.67 13.61 4.15
CA PHE A 88 -6.10 14.33 3.02
C PHE A 88 -4.84 13.63 2.53
N PHE A 89 -4.65 13.55 1.22
CA PHE A 89 -3.58 12.77 0.60
C PHE A 89 -2.83 13.64 -0.40
N VAL A 90 -1.53 13.82 -0.20
CA VAL A 90 -0.64 14.42 -1.18
C VAL A 90 0.19 13.31 -1.80
N THR A 91 0.16 13.19 -3.14
CA THR A 91 0.84 12.11 -3.86
C THR A 91 1.20 12.56 -5.28
N PRO A 92 2.25 12.01 -5.90
CA PRO A 92 2.48 12.21 -7.33
C PRO A 92 1.30 11.68 -8.15
N ASP A 93 1.09 12.26 -9.34
CA ASP A 93 0.08 11.81 -10.29
C ASP A 93 0.64 10.65 -11.13
N ASN A 94 0.67 9.46 -10.54
CA ASN A 94 1.24 8.24 -11.13
C ASN A 94 0.37 6.99 -10.91
N GLY A 95 -0.89 7.18 -10.53
CA GLY A 95 -1.84 6.11 -10.25
C GLY A 95 -1.79 5.58 -8.82
N PHE A 96 -0.84 6.00 -7.98
CA PHE A 96 -0.73 5.49 -6.61
C PHE A 96 -1.90 5.96 -5.72
N LEU A 97 -2.50 7.13 -6.00
CA LEU A 97 -3.68 7.63 -5.27
C LEU A 97 -4.84 6.64 -5.35
N THR A 98 -5.24 6.25 -6.55
CA THR A 98 -6.36 5.31 -6.75
C THR A 98 -6.00 3.88 -6.36
N MET A 99 -4.73 3.51 -6.46
CA MET A 99 -4.22 2.24 -5.93
C MET A 99 -4.39 2.17 -4.41
N MET A 100 -4.03 3.23 -3.68
CA MET A 100 -4.21 3.29 -2.22
C MET A 100 -5.68 3.25 -1.82
N LEU A 101 -6.49 4.09 -2.45
CA LEU A 101 -7.87 4.30 -2.02
C LEU A 101 -8.86 3.26 -2.55
N GLY A 102 -8.51 2.55 -3.63
CA GLY A 102 -9.40 1.63 -4.34
C GLY A 102 -10.53 2.34 -5.12
N VAL A 103 -10.57 3.67 -5.05
CA VAL A 103 -11.55 4.53 -5.73
C VAL A 103 -10.88 5.83 -6.15
N LYS A 104 -11.48 6.54 -7.11
CA LYS A 104 -11.11 7.91 -7.44
C LYS A 104 -11.84 8.87 -6.51
N PRO A 105 -11.14 9.71 -5.71
CA PRO A 105 -11.78 10.75 -4.90
C PRO A 105 -12.55 11.75 -5.75
N LEU A 106 -13.62 12.31 -5.20
CA LEU A 106 -14.40 13.35 -5.88
C LEU A 106 -13.76 14.74 -5.74
N GLU A 107 -12.99 14.96 -4.68
CA GLU A 107 -12.36 16.24 -4.38
C GLU A 107 -10.86 16.09 -4.52
N ILE A 108 -10.31 16.63 -5.60
CA ILE A 108 -8.89 16.61 -5.93
C ILE A 108 -8.49 18.00 -6.46
N VAL A 109 -7.38 18.51 -5.96
CA VAL A 109 -6.69 19.67 -6.54
C VAL A 109 -5.28 19.29 -6.94
N LYS A 110 -4.72 19.96 -7.94
CA LYS A 110 -3.31 19.84 -8.29
C LYS A 110 -2.51 20.97 -7.65
N ILE A 111 -1.45 20.62 -6.95
CA ILE A 111 -0.43 21.54 -6.47
C ILE A 111 0.57 21.77 -7.61
N ASN A 112 0.76 23.01 -8.02
CA ASN A 112 1.67 23.35 -9.10
C ASN A 112 3.13 23.24 -8.65
N CYS A 113 3.89 22.35 -9.28
CA CYS A 113 5.32 22.14 -9.04
C CYS A 113 6.21 22.60 -10.21
N LYS A 114 5.65 23.34 -11.17
CA LYS A 114 6.38 23.84 -12.34
C LYS A 114 7.60 24.66 -11.92
N GLY A 115 8.76 24.32 -12.52
CA GLY A 115 10.04 24.97 -12.18
C GLY A 115 10.76 24.39 -10.96
N ALA A 116 10.16 23.46 -10.23
CA ALA A 116 10.85 22.67 -9.22
C ALA A 116 11.52 21.46 -9.90
N HIS A 117 12.84 21.32 -9.74
CA HIS A 117 13.65 20.31 -10.44
C HIS A 117 14.26 19.28 -9.49
N THR A 118 14.22 19.53 -8.19
CA THR A 118 14.74 18.64 -7.17
C THR A 118 13.63 18.19 -6.24
N PHE A 119 13.83 17.05 -5.58
CA PHE A 119 12.89 16.55 -4.59
C PHE A 119 12.58 17.58 -3.50
N ILE A 120 13.62 18.25 -2.99
CA ILE A 120 13.49 19.28 -1.95
C ILE A 120 12.65 20.47 -2.43
N GLN A 121 12.85 20.94 -3.67
CA GLN A 121 12.04 22.04 -4.24
C GLN A 121 10.56 21.65 -4.40
N ILE A 122 10.29 20.39 -4.79
CA ILE A 122 8.92 19.92 -4.93
C ILE A 122 8.26 19.79 -3.55
N THR A 123 8.97 19.25 -2.55
CA THR A 123 8.43 19.14 -1.19
C THR A 123 8.23 20.49 -0.53
N GLU A 124 9.01 21.53 -0.85
CA GLU A 124 8.72 22.90 -0.45
C GLU A 124 7.35 23.36 -0.95
N LYS A 125 7.04 23.15 -2.24
CA LYS A 125 5.73 23.47 -2.83
C LYS A 125 4.59 22.71 -2.17
N ILE A 126 4.80 21.43 -1.87
CA ILE A 126 3.83 20.61 -1.15
C ILE A 126 3.56 21.20 0.23
N VAL A 127 4.61 21.49 0.99
CA VAL A 127 4.50 21.99 2.37
C VAL A 127 3.85 23.37 2.42
N GLU A 128 4.20 24.29 1.49
CA GLU A 128 3.54 25.59 1.33
C GLU A 128 2.03 25.43 1.10
N SER A 129 1.63 24.58 0.14
CA SER A 129 0.23 24.34 -0.21
C SER A 129 -0.55 23.69 0.94
N VAL A 130 0.06 22.73 1.63
CA VAL A 130 -0.54 22.11 2.83
C VAL A 130 -0.72 23.14 3.95
N ALA A 131 0.22 24.06 4.12
CA ALA A 131 0.10 25.13 5.12
C ALA A 131 -1.06 26.09 4.82
N TYR A 132 -1.25 26.50 3.55
CA TYR A 132 -2.40 27.29 3.13
C TYR A 132 -3.72 26.57 3.40
N PHE A 133 -3.80 25.29 3.04
CA PHE A 133 -4.96 24.47 3.35
C PHE A 133 -5.24 24.41 4.86
N LEU A 134 -4.23 24.13 5.67
CA LEU A 134 -4.41 24.01 7.13
C LEU A 134 -4.81 25.32 7.80
N ALA A 135 -4.41 26.46 7.22
CA ALA A 135 -4.79 27.78 7.71
C ALA A 135 -6.24 28.16 7.36
N SER A 136 -6.71 27.79 6.17
CA SER A 136 -8.03 28.18 5.65
C SER A 136 -9.11 27.11 5.82
N GLY A 137 -8.74 25.85 5.91
CA GLY A 137 -9.65 24.70 5.82
C GLY A 137 -10.23 24.45 4.43
N ASN A 138 -9.71 25.14 3.39
CA ASN A 138 -10.23 25.10 2.02
C ASN A 138 -9.17 24.53 1.05
N MET A 139 -9.50 23.43 0.38
CA MET A 139 -8.60 22.82 -0.58
C MET A 139 -8.27 23.70 -1.79
N ALA A 140 -9.16 24.62 -2.16
CA ALA A 140 -8.90 25.58 -3.23
C ALA A 140 -7.72 26.53 -2.95
N GLU A 141 -7.34 26.71 -1.69
CA GLU A 141 -6.14 27.47 -1.31
C GLU A 141 -4.85 26.67 -1.49
N ALA A 142 -4.94 25.35 -1.57
CA ALA A 142 -3.80 24.47 -1.78
C ALA A 142 -3.49 24.26 -3.26
N GLY A 143 -4.48 24.41 -4.15
CA GLY A 143 -4.25 24.15 -5.58
C GLY A 143 -5.51 24.32 -6.43
N GLU A 144 -5.38 24.04 -7.71
CA GLU A 144 -6.48 24.15 -8.69
C GLU A 144 -7.27 22.83 -8.77
N PRO A 145 -8.61 22.87 -8.89
CA PRO A 145 -9.43 21.66 -9.10
C PRO A 145 -8.91 20.83 -10.28
N PHE A 146 -8.82 19.52 -10.08
CA PHE A 146 -8.24 18.62 -11.08
C PHE A 146 -8.94 17.26 -11.08
N THR A 147 -9.23 16.74 -12.28
CA THR A 147 -9.96 15.47 -12.43
C THR A 147 -9.33 14.49 -13.40
N ASP A 148 -8.41 14.93 -14.24
CA ASP A 148 -7.75 14.10 -15.25
C ASP A 148 -6.45 13.48 -14.67
N ILE A 149 -6.63 12.60 -13.68
CA ILE A 149 -5.54 11.93 -12.97
C ILE A 149 -5.20 10.59 -13.60
N GLN A 150 -3.97 10.10 -13.38
CA GLN A 150 -3.63 8.72 -13.69
C GLN A 150 -4.32 7.77 -12.67
N GLU A 151 -4.91 6.69 -13.19
CA GLU A 151 -5.66 5.74 -12.38
C GLU A 151 -5.11 4.33 -12.52
N ILE A 152 -4.75 3.73 -11.38
CA ILE A 152 -4.38 2.30 -11.25
C ILE A 152 -5.13 1.76 -10.04
N TYR A 153 -5.79 0.61 -10.19
CA TYR A 153 -6.60 0.04 -9.12
C TYR A 153 -6.01 -1.25 -8.56
N PRO A 154 -6.26 -1.56 -7.26
CA PRO A 154 -5.82 -2.80 -6.65
C PRO A 154 -6.37 -4.02 -7.36
N MET A 155 -5.52 -5.03 -7.54
CA MET A 155 -5.95 -6.31 -8.08
C MET A 155 -6.89 -7.00 -7.08
N GLN A 156 -8.01 -7.50 -7.60
CA GLN A 156 -9.00 -8.26 -6.83
C GLN A 156 -8.71 -9.76 -6.97
N PRO A 157 -9.09 -10.58 -5.98
CA PRO A 157 -9.04 -12.02 -6.14
C PRO A 157 -9.97 -12.46 -7.28
N THR A 158 -9.57 -13.52 -7.99
CA THR A 158 -10.43 -14.13 -8.99
C THR A 158 -11.37 -15.12 -8.33
N LEU A 159 -12.65 -15.08 -8.69
CA LEU A 159 -13.69 -15.92 -8.11
C LEU A 159 -14.23 -16.90 -9.14
N GLY A 160 -14.36 -18.16 -8.76
CA GLY A 160 -15.09 -19.19 -9.51
C GLY A 160 -16.24 -19.77 -8.67
N PRO A 161 -17.04 -20.70 -9.21
CA PRO A 161 -18.20 -21.25 -8.48
C PRO A 161 -17.84 -21.88 -7.12
N ASN A 162 -16.73 -22.61 -7.08
CA ASN A 162 -16.25 -23.34 -5.91
C ASN A 162 -14.79 -23.07 -5.56
N TRP A 163 -14.25 -21.94 -5.99
CA TRP A 163 -12.88 -21.57 -5.68
C TRP A 163 -12.70 -20.05 -5.71
N MET A 164 -11.67 -19.60 -5.04
CA MET A 164 -11.13 -18.26 -5.18
C MET A 164 -9.62 -18.33 -5.30
N GLU A 165 -9.03 -17.37 -6.02
CA GLU A 165 -7.59 -17.29 -6.23
C GLU A 165 -7.11 -15.88 -5.89
N GLY A 166 -6.21 -15.80 -4.94
CA GLY A 166 -5.55 -14.58 -4.54
C GLY A 166 -4.08 -14.57 -4.91
N GLN A 167 -3.50 -13.39 -4.87
CA GLN A 167 -2.09 -13.15 -5.16
C GLN A 167 -1.35 -12.78 -3.88
N ILE A 168 -0.08 -13.14 -3.79
CA ILE A 168 0.78 -12.74 -2.69
C ILE A 168 1.04 -11.23 -2.80
N LEU A 169 0.49 -10.46 -1.85
CA LEU A 169 0.68 -9.01 -1.78
C LEU A 169 1.97 -8.63 -1.07
N PHE A 170 2.28 -9.34 0.02
CA PHE A 170 3.32 -8.96 0.95
C PHE A 170 3.90 -10.20 1.62
N ILE A 171 5.19 -10.19 1.86
CA ILE A 171 5.89 -11.13 2.75
C ILE A 171 6.53 -10.27 3.82
N ASP A 172 6.18 -10.53 5.08
CA ASP A 172 6.66 -9.74 6.21
C ASP A 172 8.11 -10.13 6.60
N GLN A 173 8.65 -9.45 7.61
CA GLN A 173 10.00 -9.74 8.09
C GLN A 173 10.16 -11.11 8.78
N PHE A 174 9.05 -11.76 9.12
CA PHE A 174 9.02 -13.13 9.67
C PHE A 174 8.82 -14.17 8.56
N GLU A 175 8.81 -13.74 7.31
CA GLU A 175 8.57 -14.56 6.12
C GLU A 175 7.15 -15.16 6.08
N ASN A 176 6.18 -14.56 6.78
CA ASN A 176 4.76 -14.87 6.62
C ASN A 176 4.23 -14.27 5.32
N VAL A 177 3.29 -14.95 4.70
CA VAL A 177 2.81 -14.65 3.36
C VAL A 177 1.38 -14.11 3.43
N VAL A 178 1.19 -12.85 3.02
CA VAL A 178 -0.12 -12.18 2.96
C VAL A 178 -0.66 -12.21 1.54
N VAL A 179 -1.92 -12.65 1.42
CA VAL A 179 -2.64 -12.84 0.15
C VAL A 179 -3.76 -11.82 0.04
N ASN A 180 -4.08 -11.33 -1.18
CA ASN A 180 -5.14 -10.33 -1.42
C ASN A 180 -6.58 -10.87 -1.26
N ILE A 181 -6.77 -11.88 -0.42
CA ILE A 181 -8.09 -12.40 -0.04
C ILE A 181 -8.47 -11.78 1.30
N ARG A 182 -9.59 -11.05 1.34
CA ARG A 182 -10.12 -10.47 2.58
C ARG A 182 -11.07 -11.44 3.28
N LYS A 183 -11.16 -11.31 4.60
CA LYS A 183 -12.03 -12.16 5.43
C LYS A 183 -13.48 -12.09 4.98
N GLU A 184 -13.98 -10.88 4.69
CA GLU A 184 -15.36 -10.67 4.27
C GLU A 184 -15.67 -11.38 2.93
N GLU A 185 -14.72 -11.29 1.97
CA GLU A 185 -14.84 -11.97 0.67
C GLU A 185 -14.79 -13.48 0.81
N PHE A 186 -13.88 -13.97 1.65
CA PHE A 186 -13.76 -15.39 1.95
C PHE A 186 -15.05 -15.93 2.58
N ASP A 187 -15.56 -15.28 3.63
CA ASP A 187 -16.76 -15.72 4.35
C ASP A 187 -18.00 -15.69 3.44
N LEU A 188 -18.14 -14.63 2.63
CA LEU A 188 -19.22 -14.48 1.66
C LEU A 188 -19.23 -15.60 0.61
N HIS A 189 -18.03 -16.03 0.18
CA HIS A 189 -17.89 -17.06 -0.85
C HIS A 189 -17.93 -18.47 -0.25
N ALA A 190 -17.31 -18.68 0.91
CA ALA A 190 -17.29 -19.98 1.61
C ALA A 190 -18.68 -20.43 2.07
N LYS A 191 -19.49 -19.52 2.59
CA LYS A 191 -20.85 -19.81 3.13
C LYS A 191 -20.86 -20.97 4.13
N GLY A 192 -19.80 -21.10 4.93
CA GLY A 192 -19.64 -22.17 5.91
C GLY A 192 -19.27 -23.55 5.35
N ARG A 193 -18.98 -23.66 4.05
CA ARG A 193 -18.51 -24.91 3.42
C ARG A 193 -17.09 -25.27 3.89
N PRO A 194 -16.74 -26.56 3.92
CA PRO A 194 -15.34 -26.97 4.02
C PRO A 194 -14.51 -26.36 2.90
N PHE A 195 -13.24 -26.10 3.20
CA PHE A 195 -12.35 -25.46 2.24
C PHE A 195 -10.94 -26.08 2.30
N LYS A 196 -10.19 -25.80 1.24
CA LYS A 196 -8.80 -26.21 1.11
C LYS A 196 -7.98 -25.08 0.49
N ILE A 197 -7.05 -24.52 1.26
CA ILE A 197 -6.09 -23.52 0.80
C ILE A 197 -4.89 -24.23 0.20
N VAL A 198 -4.60 -23.97 -1.08
CA VAL A 198 -3.48 -24.56 -1.83
C VAL A 198 -2.51 -23.43 -2.18
N PHE A 199 -1.28 -23.50 -1.70
CA PHE A 199 -0.26 -22.47 -1.93
C PHE A 199 0.98 -22.98 -2.67
N THR A 200 1.17 -24.31 -2.70
CA THR A 200 2.10 -25.01 -3.59
C THR A 200 1.48 -26.33 -4.05
N ARG A 201 2.17 -27.05 -4.96
CA ARG A 201 1.60 -28.22 -5.64
C ARG A 201 1.03 -29.30 -4.72
N ASN A 202 1.63 -29.53 -3.54
CA ASN A 202 1.27 -30.61 -2.63
C ASN A 202 1.01 -30.13 -1.21
N GLU A 203 0.91 -28.80 -1.00
CA GLU A 203 0.80 -28.24 0.32
C GLU A 203 -0.54 -27.54 0.50
N THR A 204 -1.25 -27.95 1.53
CA THR A 204 -2.61 -27.47 1.80
C THR A 204 -2.82 -27.16 3.27
N ILE A 205 -3.77 -26.26 3.53
CA ILE A 205 -4.31 -25.95 4.85
C ILE A 205 -5.83 -26.00 4.74
N GLU A 206 -6.49 -26.75 5.63
CA GLU A 206 -7.94 -26.99 5.57
C GLU A 206 -8.69 -26.38 6.78
N VAL A 207 -7.95 -25.76 7.70
CA VAL A 207 -8.52 -25.13 8.89
C VAL A 207 -7.90 -23.73 9.06
N LEU A 208 -8.75 -22.75 9.34
CA LEU A 208 -8.30 -21.43 9.75
C LEU A 208 -7.99 -21.40 11.24
N SER A 209 -6.81 -20.94 11.57
CA SER A 209 -6.43 -20.64 12.96
C SER A 209 -7.02 -19.32 13.41
N LYS A 210 -7.34 -19.21 14.70
CA LYS A 210 -7.82 -17.96 15.32
C LYS A 210 -6.69 -16.98 15.59
N HIS A 211 -5.50 -17.50 15.83
CA HIS A 211 -4.29 -16.71 16.08
C HIS A 211 -3.04 -17.54 15.76
N TYR A 212 -1.93 -16.84 15.58
CA TYR A 212 -0.63 -17.41 15.18
C TYR A 212 -0.14 -18.56 16.09
N GLY A 213 -0.44 -18.50 17.38
CA GLY A 213 0.03 -19.48 18.38
C GLY A 213 -0.85 -20.74 18.54
N GLU A 214 -1.89 -20.92 17.72
CA GLU A 214 -2.86 -22.01 17.90
C GLU A 214 -2.32 -23.38 17.48
N VAL A 215 -1.36 -23.42 16.55
CA VAL A 215 -0.74 -24.66 16.08
C VAL A 215 0.59 -24.93 16.80
N PRO A 216 1.12 -26.17 16.80
CA PRO A 216 2.46 -26.48 17.30
C PRO A 216 3.57 -25.68 16.57
N VAL A 217 4.74 -25.56 17.21
CA VAL A 217 5.92 -24.97 16.55
C VAL A 217 6.29 -25.83 15.33
N ALA A 218 6.69 -25.19 14.24
CA ALA A 218 6.99 -25.74 12.93
C ALA A 218 5.77 -26.21 12.11
N ASP A 219 4.55 -26.11 12.63
CA ASP A 219 3.34 -26.40 11.86
C ASP A 219 2.90 -25.19 11.02
N LYS A 220 2.28 -25.50 9.88
CA LYS A 220 1.66 -24.53 8.97
C LYS A 220 0.33 -24.05 9.55
N LEU A 221 0.02 -22.77 9.34
CA LEU A 221 -1.29 -22.21 9.66
C LEU A 221 -1.74 -21.22 8.60
N ALA A 222 -3.03 -21.04 8.52
CA ALA A 222 -3.66 -19.92 7.80
C ALA A 222 -4.63 -19.22 8.74
N TRP A 223 -4.65 -17.91 8.71
CA TRP A 223 -5.51 -17.07 9.53
C TRP A 223 -5.81 -15.75 8.82
N PHE A 224 -6.74 -14.97 9.34
CA PHE A 224 -6.91 -13.59 8.88
C PHE A 224 -6.16 -12.67 9.84
N ASN A 225 -5.16 -11.95 9.31
CA ASN A 225 -4.31 -11.08 10.11
C ASN A 225 -5.06 -9.81 10.58
N SER A 226 -4.38 -8.95 11.34
CA SER A 226 -4.95 -7.72 11.91
C SER A 226 -5.47 -6.73 10.84
N ALA A 227 -5.04 -6.89 9.59
CA ALA A 227 -5.51 -6.11 8.45
C ALA A 227 -6.74 -6.74 7.77
N GLY A 228 -7.17 -7.93 8.21
CA GLY A 228 -8.28 -8.69 7.63
C GLY A 228 -7.93 -9.45 6.36
N TYR A 229 -6.64 -9.63 6.06
CA TYR A 229 -6.20 -10.41 4.90
C TYR A 229 -5.80 -11.83 5.28
N LEU A 230 -6.02 -12.78 4.37
CA LEU A 230 -5.52 -14.14 4.51
C LEU A 230 -4.00 -14.12 4.61
N GLU A 231 -3.49 -14.69 5.69
CA GLU A 231 -2.06 -14.86 5.95
C GLU A 231 -1.74 -16.33 6.15
N ILE A 232 -0.68 -16.79 5.50
CA ILE A 232 -0.16 -18.14 5.61
C ILE A 232 1.20 -18.06 6.28
N ALA A 233 1.41 -18.90 7.30
CA ALA A 233 2.61 -18.87 8.12
C ALA A 233 3.07 -20.27 8.51
N VAL A 234 4.30 -20.37 9.01
CA VAL A 234 4.81 -21.51 9.79
C VAL A 234 5.15 -21.00 11.17
N ARG A 235 4.55 -21.55 12.20
CA ARG A 235 4.81 -21.09 13.57
C ARG A 235 6.29 -21.28 13.95
N GLY A 236 6.97 -20.16 14.20
CA GLY A 236 8.41 -20.15 14.52
C GLY A 236 9.32 -20.55 13.36
N GLY A 237 8.82 -20.51 12.12
CA GLY A 237 9.55 -20.85 10.90
C GLY A 237 9.42 -19.78 9.81
N ASN A 238 10.01 -20.09 8.68
CA ASN A 238 10.06 -19.24 7.48
C ASN A 238 9.14 -19.84 6.40
N MET A 239 7.90 -19.35 6.31
CA MET A 239 6.92 -19.84 5.34
C MET A 239 7.36 -19.61 3.90
N ALA A 240 7.80 -18.40 3.58
CA ALA A 240 8.17 -18.05 2.22
C ALA A 240 9.40 -18.85 1.75
N GLY A 241 10.44 -18.92 2.57
CA GLY A 241 11.67 -19.65 2.23
C GLY A 241 11.48 -21.17 2.15
N LEU A 242 10.71 -21.78 3.08
CA LEU A 242 10.47 -23.22 3.11
C LEU A 242 9.70 -23.72 1.87
N PHE A 243 8.77 -22.92 1.37
CA PHE A 243 7.91 -23.32 0.26
C PHE A 243 8.21 -22.60 -1.06
N GLY A 244 9.33 -21.84 -1.12
CA GLY A 244 9.73 -21.14 -2.33
C GLY A 244 8.73 -20.07 -2.77
N LEU A 245 8.03 -19.45 -1.81
CA LEU A 245 7.10 -18.37 -2.07
C LEU A 245 7.87 -17.06 -2.16
N SER A 246 7.55 -16.24 -3.14
CA SER A 246 8.25 -14.98 -3.36
C SER A 246 7.26 -13.84 -3.55
N LYS A 247 7.62 -12.68 -3.01
CA LYS A 247 7.01 -11.42 -3.38
C LYS A 247 7.38 -11.06 -4.82
N TYR A 248 6.68 -10.10 -5.41
CA TYR A 248 7.06 -9.52 -6.69
C TYR A 248 8.55 -9.13 -6.69
N ASP A 249 9.34 -9.75 -7.58
CA ASP A 249 10.77 -9.48 -7.74
C ASP A 249 11.01 -8.75 -9.06
N GLU A 250 11.41 -7.49 -8.96
CA GLU A 250 11.73 -6.63 -10.10
C GLU A 250 12.92 -7.12 -10.92
N ASN A 251 13.87 -7.81 -10.28
CA ASN A 251 15.06 -8.31 -10.96
C ASN A 251 14.78 -9.55 -11.82
N GLN A 252 13.78 -10.35 -11.49
CA GLN A 252 13.32 -11.45 -12.31
C GLN A 252 12.60 -10.95 -13.56
N HIS A 253 11.88 -9.84 -13.47
CA HIS A 253 11.19 -9.24 -14.60
C HIS A 253 12.17 -8.72 -15.67
N ASN A 254 13.31 -8.17 -15.28
CA ASN A 254 14.34 -7.67 -16.19
C ASN A 254 15.19 -8.77 -16.86
N LYS A 255 15.13 -10.01 -16.38
CA LYS A 255 15.88 -11.16 -16.94
C LYS A 255 15.08 -12.00 -17.93
N GLN A 256 13.77 -11.79 -18.04
CA GLN A 256 12.91 -12.51 -18.98
C GLN A 256 12.74 -11.74 -20.29
N ARG A 257 12.65 -12.47 -21.40
CA ARG A 257 12.57 -11.91 -22.75
C ARG A 257 11.37 -10.98 -22.95
N PRO A 258 11.44 -9.96 -23.83
CA PRO A 258 10.42 -8.91 -24.01
C PRO A 258 8.99 -9.39 -24.35
N ASN A 259 8.77 -10.65 -24.62
CA ASN A 259 7.48 -11.22 -25.06
C ASN A 259 6.72 -12.01 -23.97
N ASP A 260 7.25 -12.13 -22.75
CA ASP A 260 6.52 -12.79 -21.66
C ASP A 260 5.82 -11.75 -20.80
N ASN A 261 4.59 -11.40 -21.18
CA ASN A 261 3.64 -10.58 -20.41
C ASN A 261 3.13 -11.30 -19.12
N LYS A 262 3.96 -12.08 -18.46
CA LYS A 262 3.60 -12.77 -17.23
C LYS A 262 4.02 -11.92 -16.03
N TRP A 263 3.08 -11.17 -15.50
CA TRP A 263 3.13 -10.62 -14.15
C TRP A 263 3.11 -11.80 -13.16
N PHE A 264 4.27 -12.18 -12.64
CA PHE A 264 4.34 -13.31 -11.71
C PHE A 264 4.13 -12.85 -10.28
N PHE A 265 2.88 -12.61 -9.92
CA PHE A 265 2.49 -12.82 -8.55
C PHE A 265 2.23 -14.31 -8.37
N GLN A 266 2.86 -14.90 -7.35
CA GLN A 266 2.48 -16.27 -6.99
C GLN A 266 1.06 -16.27 -6.44
N MET A 267 0.32 -17.32 -6.80
CA MET A 267 -1.10 -17.42 -6.50
C MET A 267 -1.36 -18.43 -5.39
N VAL A 268 -2.32 -18.11 -4.56
CA VAL A 268 -2.87 -19.01 -3.54
C VAL A 268 -4.32 -19.25 -3.90
N ARG A 269 -4.71 -20.53 -4.00
CA ARG A 269 -6.07 -20.94 -4.32
C ARG A 269 -6.77 -21.48 -3.09
N VAL A 270 -8.03 -21.12 -2.95
CA VAL A 270 -8.95 -21.72 -1.98
C VAL A 270 -10.03 -22.43 -2.75
N PHE A 271 -10.18 -23.72 -2.50
CA PHE A 271 -11.27 -24.55 -3.04
C PHE A 271 -12.30 -24.75 -1.95
N PHE A 272 -13.59 -24.74 -2.32
CA PHE A 272 -14.74 -24.96 -1.44
C PHE A 272 -15.47 -26.23 -1.88
N GLU A 273 -15.82 -27.10 -0.95
CA GLU A 273 -16.53 -28.38 -1.16
C GLU A 273 -18.05 -28.23 -1.10
#